data_4fa42cf995d48e2dc3f0dc7e85db3bdb
#
_entry.id   4fa42cf995d48e2dc3f0dc7e85db3bdb
#
_cell.length_a   1.000
_cell.length_b   1.000
_cell.length_c   1.000
_cell.angle_alpha   90.00
_cell.angle_beta   90.00
_cell.angle_gamma   90.00
#
_symmetry.space_group_name_H-M   'P 1'
#
loop_
_entity.id
_entity.type
_entity.pdbx_description
1 polymer ?
#
loop_
_entity_poly.entity_id
_entity_poly.type
_entity_poly.pdbx_seq_one_letter_code
_entity_poly.pdbx_strand_id
1 'polypeptide(L)'
;GSGQARLATAETEQRPTVLGLIASGRMRPDTGVVLIGGAENNSAVRRKVALVDAPDVSDPAPNVTVFTVVSEELMFAGRPSNPIATKAWLTEAGLLGISRTPIADVAPADRLRILLELSVLRPDVEALVLVSPDRHGGDPHVWWELAEEFAGRGLAVLVIAGQAAGAVLAGRAARAEMDETEVAR
;
A
#
# COMPACT_ATOMS: atom_id res chain seq x y z
N GLY A 1 -9.75 7.64 8.64
CA GLY A 1 -11.09 7.13 8.39
C GLY A 1 -11.21 6.59 6.98
N SER A 2 -12.34 5.95 6.67
CA SER A 2 -12.66 5.49 5.32
C SER A 2 -12.62 6.67 4.34
N GLY A 3 -12.10 6.47 3.14
CA GLY A 3 -11.94 7.52 2.13
C GLY A 3 -10.81 8.51 2.42
N GLN A 4 -9.87 8.18 3.29
CA GLN A 4 -8.76 9.06 3.64
C GLN A 4 -7.42 8.35 3.56
N ALA A 5 -6.42 9.00 2.95
CA ALA A 5 -5.03 8.66 3.07
C ALA A 5 -4.39 9.41 4.25
N ARG A 6 -3.54 8.75 5.01
CA ARG A 6 -2.79 9.33 6.13
C ARG A 6 -1.33 8.88 6.05
N LEU A 7 -0.43 9.80 6.33
CA LEU A 7 0.99 9.55 6.42
C LEU A 7 1.41 9.43 7.88
N ALA A 8 2.17 8.39 8.21
CA ALA A 8 2.94 8.28 9.43
C ALA A 8 4.42 8.23 9.06
N THR A 9 5.23 9.05 9.70
CA THR A 9 6.68 9.03 9.48
C THR A 9 7.35 8.10 10.49
N ALA A 10 8.17 7.18 10.00
CA ALA A 10 8.96 6.27 10.83
C ALA A 10 10.28 5.94 10.13
N GLU A 11 11.39 6.23 10.80
CA GLU A 11 12.72 5.83 10.35
C GLU A 11 13.02 4.36 10.68
N THR A 12 14.12 3.85 10.17
CA THR A 12 14.54 2.45 10.40
C THR A 12 14.58 2.10 11.89
N GLU A 13 15.01 3.03 12.72
CA GLU A 13 15.08 2.86 14.18
C GLU A 13 13.70 2.72 14.83
N GLN A 14 12.68 3.40 14.28
CA GLN A 14 11.28 3.27 14.71
C GLN A 14 10.58 2.04 14.14
N ARG A 15 11.30 1.25 13.36
CA ARG A 15 10.81 -0.02 12.84
C ARG A 15 9.47 0.11 12.11
N PRO A 16 9.44 0.72 10.91
CA PRO A 16 8.20 0.94 10.16
C PRO A 16 7.39 -0.34 9.94
N THR A 17 8.06 -1.49 9.75
CA THR A 17 7.39 -2.80 9.65
C THR A 17 6.63 -3.16 10.93
N VAL A 18 7.19 -2.88 12.13
CA VAL A 18 6.50 -3.13 13.41
C VAL A 18 5.25 -2.26 13.52
N LEU A 19 5.34 -0.98 13.15
CA LEU A 19 4.17 -0.10 13.12
C LEU A 19 3.10 -0.63 12.14
N GLY A 20 3.52 -1.13 10.97
CA GLY A 20 2.64 -1.77 10.00
C GLY A 20 1.96 -3.02 10.54
N LEU A 21 2.71 -3.88 11.25
CA LEU A 21 2.18 -5.07 11.90
C LEU A 21 1.13 -4.73 12.98
N ILE A 22 1.40 -3.69 13.78
CA ILE A 22 0.46 -3.19 14.79
C ILE A 22 -0.80 -2.64 14.10
N ALA A 23 -0.64 -1.71 13.15
CA ALA A 23 -1.76 -1.06 12.46
C ALA A 23 -2.65 -2.05 11.71
N SER A 24 -2.08 -3.19 11.27
CA SER A 24 -2.81 -4.26 10.58
C SER A 24 -3.30 -5.39 11.52
N GLY A 25 -3.16 -5.22 12.86
CA GLY A 25 -3.60 -6.19 13.87
C GLY A 25 -2.80 -7.49 13.92
N ARG A 26 -1.61 -7.51 13.33
CA ARG A 26 -0.71 -8.68 13.29
C ARG A 26 0.25 -8.71 14.48
N MET A 27 0.42 -7.58 15.15
CA MET A 27 1.18 -7.43 16.39
C MET A 27 0.38 -6.60 17.38
N ARG A 28 0.48 -6.92 18.66
CA ARG A 28 -0.10 -6.11 19.73
C ARG A 28 0.87 -5.00 20.10
N PRO A 29 0.39 -3.75 20.28
CA PRO A 29 1.21 -2.68 20.83
C PRO A 29 1.48 -2.92 22.32
N ASP A 30 2.60 -2.44 22.84
CA ASP A 30 2.90 -2.46 24.28
C ASP A 30 1.98 -1.49 25.04
N THR A 31 1.59 -0.39 24.39
CA THR A 31 0.66 0.60 24.91
C THR A 31 -0.27 1.08 23.79
N GLY A 32 -1.47 1.51 24.16
CA GLY A 32 -2.48 1.95 23.20
C GLY A 32 -3.29 0.80 22.59
N VAL A 33 -4.17 1.15 21.66
CA VAL A 33 -5.09 0.20 21.00
C VAL A 33 -5.22 0.52 19.52
N VAL A 34 -5.52 -0.49 18.72
CA VAL A 34 -5.93 -0.33 17.31
C VAL A 34 -7.43 -0.54 17.22
N LEU A 35 -8.11 0.47 16.69
CA LEU A 35 -9.57 0.44 16.53
C LEU A 35 -9.95 0.31 15.06
N ILE A 36 -10.98 -0.48 14.79
CA ILE A 36 -11.65 -0.51 13.49
C ILE A 36 -13.16 -0.33 13.72
N GLY A 37 -13.74 0.64 13.02
CA GLY A 37 -15.16 1.00 13.26
C GLY A 37 -15.44 1.44 14.71
N GLY A 38 -14.44 2.00 15.41
CA GLY A 38 -14.56 2.42 16.81
C GLY A 38 -14.44 1.29 17.85
N ALA A 39 -14.21 0.05 17.44
CA ALA A 39 -14.09 -1.11 18.31
C ALA A 39 -12.68 -1.72 18.31
N GLU A 40 -12.23 -2.16 19.47
CA GLU A 40 -11.01 -2.96 19.60
C GLU A 40 -11.30 -4.43 19.24
N ASN A 41 -10.92 -4.83 18.03
CA ASN A 41 -11.10 -6.20 17.56
C ASN A 41 -9.97 -6.60 16.61
N ASN A 42 -8.90 -7.17 17.15
CA ASN A 42 -7.73 -7.58 16.40
C ASN A 42 -8.02 -8.58 15.28
N SER A 43 -9.02 -9.44 15.44
CA SER A 43 -9.42 -10.39 14.40
C SER A 43 -10.11 -9.67 13.23
N ALA A 44 -10.95 -8.68 13.52
CA ALA A 44 -11.57 -7.85 12.49
C ALA A 44 -10.51 -6.99 11.80
N VAL A 45 -9.58 -6.36 12.55
CA VAL A 45 -8.47 -5.60 11.97
C VAL A 45 -7.69 -6.47 10.99
N ARG A 46 -7.28 -7.69 11.37
CA ARG A 46 -6.52 -8.59 10.47
C ARG A 46 -7.26 -8.97 9.19
N ARG A 47 -8.57 -9.15 9.24
CA ARG A 47 -9.35 -9.46 8.04
C ARG A 47 -9.52 -8.24 7.14
N LYS A 48 -9.79 -7.08 7.74
CA LYS A 48 -10.17 -5.86 7.01
C LYS A 48 -8.99 -5.00 6.59
N VAL A 49 -7.80 -5.19 7.18
CA VAL A 49 -6.62 -4.40 6.88
C VAL A 49 -5.59 -5.23 6.13
N ALA A 50 -5.30 -4.85 4.90
CA ALA A 50 -4.20 -5.41 4.13
C ALA A 50 -2.90 -4.72 4.51
N LEU A 51 -1.88 -5.51 4.86
CA LEU A 51 -0.51 -5.05 5.01
C LEU A 51 0.20 -5.21 3.66
N VAL A 52 0.66 -4.11 3.10
CA VAL A 52 1.21 -4.06 1.73
C VAL A 52 2.68 -3.71 1.77
N ASP A 53 3.48 -4.52 1.09
CA ASP A 53 4.90 -4.31 0.84
C ASP A 53 5.76 -4.10 2.11
N ALA A 54 5.35 -4.71 3.22
CA ALA A 54 6.13 -4.63 4.45
C ALA A 54 7.37 -5.51 4.35
N PRO A 55 8.59 -4.95 4.56
CA PRO A 55 9.85 -5.69 4.48
C PRO A 55 9.84 -6.96 5.32
N ASP A 56 10.27 -8.07 4.73
CA ASP A 56 10.38 -9.41 5.33
C ASP A 56 9.07 -10.00 5.87
N VAL A 57 7.92 -9.39 5.53
CA VAL A 57 6.61 -9.84 6.02
C VAL A 57 5.61 -10.05 4.90
N SER A 58 5.38 -9.05 4.06
CA SER A 58 4.40 -9.11 2.97
C SER A 58 4.94 -8.59 1.64
N ASP A 59 6.21 -8.26 1.58
CA ASP A 59 6.87 -7.94 0.32
C ASP A 59 7.16 -9.23 -0.47
N PRO A 60 6.93 -9.23 -1.78
CA PRO A 60 7.30 -10.38 -2.62
C PRO A 60 8.82 -10.49 -2.72
N ALA A 61 9.33 -11.73 -2.80
CA ALA A 61 10.75 -11.97 -3.01
C ALA A 61 11.22 -11.28 -4.31
N PRO A 62 12.39 -10.63 -4.30
CA PRO A 62 12.81 -9.72 -5.38
C PRO A 62 12.93 -10.39 -6.75
N ASN A 63 13.26 -11.68 -6.79
CA ASN A 63 13.47 -12.46 -8.00
C ASN A 63 12.21 -13.15 -8.55
N VAL A 64 11.06 -13.07 -7.87
CA VAL A 64 9.82 -13.63 -8.41
C VAL A 64 9.27 -12.73 -9.50
N THR A 65 8.66 -13.33 -10.51
CA THR A 65 8.08 -12.59 -11.63
C THR A 65 6.74 -11.97 -11.26
N VAL A 66 6.35 -10.91 -11.95
CA VAL A 66 5.02 -10.30 -11.82
C VAL A 66 3.92 -11.36 -12.00
N PHE A 67 4.08 -12.29 -12.95
CA PHE A 67 3.14 -13.39 -13.14
C PHE A 67 2.97 -14.23 -11.87
N THR A 68 4.06 -14.58 -11.21
CA THR A 68 4.03 -15.39 -9.99
C THR A 68 3.35 -14.64 -8.86
N VAL A 69 3.74 -13.36 -8.63
CA VAL A 69 3.11 -12.50 -7.62
C VAL A 69 1.59 -12.42 -7.83
N VAL A 70 1.15 -12.17 -9.06
CA VAL A 70 -0.27 -12.10 -9.38
C VAL A 70 -0.98 -13.43 -9.14
N SER A 71 -0.37 -14.55 -9.55
CA SER A 71 -0.95 -15.88 -9.34
C SER A 71 -1.13 -16.20 -7.86
N GLU A 72 -0.14 -15.91 -7.03
CA GLU A 72 -0.18 -16.12 -5.59
C GLU A 72 -1.25 -15.25 -4.91
N GLU A 73 -1.30 -13.97 -5.25
CA GLU A 73 -2.27 -13.05 -4.64
C GLU A 73 -3.71 -13.34 -5.08
N LEU A 74 -3.94 -13.76 -6.33
CA LEU A 74 -5.24 -14.26 -6.77
C LEU A 74 -5.68 -15.48 -5.93
N MET A 75 -4.75 -16.39 -5.66
CA MET A 75 -5.01 -17.57 -4.82
C MET A 75 -5.37 -17.12 -3.39
N PHE A 76 -4.61 -16.21 -2.79
CA PHE A 76 -4.91 -15.69 -1.44
C PHE A 76 -6.22 -14.91 -1.38
N ALA A 77 -6.64 -14.30 -2.48
CA ALA A 77 -7.95 -13.65 -2.61
C ALA A 77 -9.11 -14.63 -2.86
N GLY A 78 -8.84 -15.95 -2.91
CA GLY A 78 -9.84 -16.97 -3.21
C GLY A 78 -10.33 -16.93 -4.65
N ARG A 79 -9.55 -16.36 -5.57
CA ARG A 79 -9.87 -16.26 -7.00
C ARG A 79 -9.18 -17.35 -7.82
N PRO A 80 -9.68 -17.67 -9.01
CA PRO A 80 -8.96 -18.55 -9.93
C PRO A 80 -7.55 -18.02 -10.19
N SER A 81 -6.53 -18.86 -9.93
CA SER A 81 -5.10 -18.52 -10.02
C SER A 81 -4.32 -19.44 -10.96
N ASN A 82 -5.04 -20.22 -11.81
CA ASN A 82 -4.39 -20.99 -12.85
C ASN A 82 -3.78 -20.08 -13.93
N PRO A 83 -2.88 -20.60 -14.80
CA PRO A 83 -2.19 -19.76 -15.78
C PRO A 83 -3.10 -18.97 -16.72
N ILE A 84 -4.29 -19.48 -17.03
CA ILE A 84 -5.25 -18.81 -17.92
C ILE A 84 -5.86 -17.62 -17.18
N ALA A 85 -6.32 -17.82 -15.95
CA ALA A 85 -6.92 -16.76 -15.13
C ALA A 85 -5.90 -15.66 -14.77
N THR A 86 -4.68 -16.05 -14.41
CA THR A 86 -3.60 -15.11 -14.15
C THR A 86 -3.26 -14.25 -15.38
N LYS A 87 -3.18 -14.89 -16.56
CA LYS A 87 -2.94 -14.17 -17.82
C LYS A 87 -4.11 -13.23 -18.15
N ALA A 88 -5.34 -13.65 -17.92
CA ALA A 88 -6.53 -12.82 -18.15
C ALA A 88 -6.49 -11.57 -17.26
N TRP A 89 -6.22 -11.72 -15.97
CA TRP A 89 -6.08 -10.61 -15.05
C TRP A 89 -4.96 -9.64 -15.45
N LEU A 90 -3.77 -10.18 -15.82
CA LEU A 90 -2.65 -9.37 -16.29
C LEU A 90 -2.98 -8.60 -17.58
N THR A 91 -3.78 -9.20 -18.46
CA THR A 91 -4.22 -8.53 -19.69
C THR A 91 -5.18 -7.39 -19.39
N GLU A 92 -6.15 -7.62 -18.51
CA GLU A 92 -7.13 -6.61 -18.08
C GLU A 92 -6.44 -5.44 -17.35
N ALA A 93 -5.44 -5.75 -16.52
CA ALA A 93 -4.63 -4.74 -15.82
C ALA A 93 -3.59 -4.02 -16.73
N GLY A 94 -3.42 -4.43 -17.99
CA GLY A 94 -2.42 -3.85 -18.89
C GLY A 94 -0.98 -4.27 -18.59
N LEU A 95 -0.77 -5.31 -17.78
CA LEU A 95 0.53 -5.71 -17.23
C LEU A 95 1.14 -6.93 -17.95
N LEU A 96 0.50 -7.43 -19.00
CA LEU A 96 0.95 -8.64 -19.70
C LEU A 96 2.39 -8.50 -20.24
N GLY A 97 2.75 -7.30 -20.70
CA GLY A 97 4.09 -7.02 -21.26
C GLY A 97 5.23 -7.20 -20.25
N ILE A 98 4.96 -6.99 -18.96
CA ILE A 98 5.95 -7.12 -17.88
C ILE A 98 5.76 -8.39 -17.05
N SER A 99 4.90 -9.30 -17.49
CA SER A 99 4.54 -10.51 -16.72
C SER A 99 5.73 -11.39 -16.33
N ARG A 100 6.80 -11.39 -17.13
CA ARG A 100 8.02 -12.16 -16.89
C ARG A 100 9.13 -11.38 -16.19
N THR A 101 8.91 -10.09 -15.95
CA THR A 101 9.87 -9.23 -15.25
C THR A 101 9.91 -9.59 -13.77
N PRO A 102 11.07 -9.75 -13.15
CA PRO A 102 11.20 -9.84 -11.70
C PRO A 102 10.56 -8.63 -11.04
N ILE A 103 9.87 -8.84 -9.93
CA ILE A 103 9.13 -7.74 -9.28
C ILE A 103 10.07 -6.63 -8.78
N ALA A 104 11.33 -6.94 -8.49
CA ALA A 104 12.32 -5.94 -8.12
C ALA A 104 12.75 -5.03 -9.28
N ASP A 105 12.59 -5.49 -10.53
CA ASP A 105 12.98 -4.76 -11.74
C ASP A 105 11.81 -3.93 -12.32
N VAL A 106 10.64 -4.02 -11.71
CA VAL A 106 9.46 -3.21 -12.08
C VAL A 106 9.63 -1.79 -11.54
N ALA A 107 9.26 -0.79 -12.33
CA ALA A 107 9.28 0.61 -11.87
C ALA A 107 8.54 0.76 -10.54
N PRO A 108 9.05 1.57 -9.58
CA PRO A 108 8.48 1.66 -8.23
C PRO A 108 6.98 1.95 -8.18
N ALA A 109 6.50 2.86 -9.04
CA ALA A 109 5.09 3.20 -9.12
C ALA A 109 4.22 2.02 -9.57
N ASP A 110 4.65 1.32 -10.63
CA ASP A 110 3.93 0.17 -11.18
C ASP A 110 3.95 -1.01 -10.19
N ARG A 111 5.09 -1.25 -9.53
CA ARG A 111 5.21 -2.23 -8.46
C ARG A 111 4.17 -1.97 -7.36
N LEU A 112 4.12 -0.75 -6.85
CA LEU A 112 3.19 -0.40 -5.78
C LEU A 112 1.73 -0.50 -6.24
N ARG A 113 1.42 -0.04 -7.46
CA ARG A 113 0.08 -0.18 -8.04
C ARG A 113 -0.33 -1.66 -8.12
N ILE A 114 0.53 -2.53 -8.62
CA ILE A 114 0.27 -3.98 -8.69
C ILE A 114 -0.07 -4.53 -7.29
N LEU A 115 0.75 -4.25 -6.29
CA LEU A 115 0.57 -4.78 -4.95
C LEU A 115 -0.71 -4.24 -4.27
N LEU A 116 -1.03 -2.97 -4.47
CA LEU A 116 -2.26 -2.36 -3.96
C LEU A 116 -3.50 -2.95 -4.64
N GLU A 117 -3.52 -3.06 -5.98
CA GLU A 117 -4.64 -3.66 -6.71
C GLU A 117 -4.89 -5.12 -6.30
N LEU A 118 -3.83 -5.90 -6.12
CA LEU A 118 -3.95 -7.29 -5.68
C LEU A 118 -4.46 -7.39 -4.23
N SER A 119 -4.03 -6.47 -3.37
CA SER A 119 -4.44 -6.46 -1.96
C SER A 119 -5.94 -6.22 -1.77
N VAL A 120 -6.57 -5.41 -2.63
CA VAL A 120 -8.01 -5.11 -2.56
C VAL A 120 -8.89 -6.18 -3.23
N LEU A 121 -8.31 -7.21 -3.83
CA LEU A 121 -9.08 -8.34 -4.38
C LEU A 121 -9.73 -9.19 -3.28
N ARG A 122 -9.21 -9.16 -2.07
CA ARG A 122 -9.80 -9.85 -0.92
C ARG A 122 -11.09 -9.15 -0.49
N PRO A 123 -12.21 -9.87 -0.38
CA PRO A 123 -13.56 -9.27 -0.26
C PRO A 123 -13.76 -8.43 0.99
N ASP A 124 -13.03 -8.71 2.09
CA ASP A 124 -13.22 -8.03 3.37
C ASP A 124 -12.28 -6.83 3.57
N VAL A 125 -11.42 -6.49 2.61
CA VAL A 125 -10.44 -5.42 2.77
C VAL A 125 -11.13 -4.04 2.69
N GLU A 126 -11.06 -3.30 3.78
CA GLU A 126 -11.58 -1.95 3.94
C GLU A 126 -10.45 -0.92 4.17
N ALA A 127 -9.23 -1.40 4.46
CA ALA A 127 -8.08 -0.55 4.72
C ALA A 127 -6.78 -1.15 4.20
N LEU A 128 -5.85 -0.28 3.85
CA LEU A 128 -4.51 -0.59 3.38
C LEU A 128 -3.47 0.03 4.32
N VAL A 129 -2.43 -0.71 4.65
CA VAL A 129 -1.23 -0.21 5.34
C VAL A 129 -0.05 -0.47 4.43
N LEU A 130 0.44 0.58 3.78
CA LEU A 130 1.60 0.56 2.89
C LEU A 130 2.85 0.91 3.69
N VAL A 131 3.87 0.04 3.65
CA VAL A 131 5.07 0.21 4.48
C VAL A 131 6.29 0.51 3.63
N SER A 132 6.95 1.62 3.94
CA SER A 132 8.21 2.07 3.35
C SER A 132 8.22 2.05 1.82
N PRO A 133 7.25 2.68 1.12
CA PRO A 133 7.27 2.76 -0.33
C PRO A 133 8.51 3.46 -0.86
N ASP A 134 9.06 4.39 -0.09
CA ASP A 134 10.26 5.15 -0.35
C ASP A 134 11.54 4.31 -0.45
N ARG A 135 11.55 3.09 0.11
CA ARG A 135 12.69 2.17 -0.01
C ARG A 135 12.99 1.73 -1.45
N HIS A 136 11.98 1.78 -2.31
CA HIS A 136 12.14 1.44 -3.73
C HIS A 136 12.58 2.62 -4.60
N GLY A 137 12.77 3.78 -3.99
CA GLY A 137 13.07 5.03 -4.70
C GLY A 137 11.82 5.61 -5.41
N GLY A 138 12.08 6.50 -6.35
CA GLY A 138 11.03 7.23 -7.06
C GLY A 138 10.59 8.50 -6.33
N ASP A 139 9.67 9.22 -6.97
CA ASP A 139 9.12 10.46 -6.40
C ASP A 139 8.05 10.14 -5.34
N PRO A 140 8.18 10.64 -4.10
CA PRO A 140 7.17 10.48 -3.06
C PRO A 140 5.75 10.89 -3.46
N HIS A 141 5.61 11.85 -4.36
CA HIS A 141 4.30 12.29 -4.84
C HIS A 141 3.56 11.21 -5.61
N VAL A 142 4.28 10.40 -6.39
CA VAL A 142 3.67 9.36 -7.21
C VAL A 142 3.01 8.28 -6.36
N TRP A 143 3.69 7.78 -5.33
CA TRP A 143 3.08 6.78 -4.45
C TRP A 143 2.06 7.41 -3.49
N TRP A 144 2.16 8.71 -3.17
CA TRP A 144 1.13 9.39 -2.41
C TRP A 144 -0.16 9.56 -3.23
N GLU A 145 -0.06 9.93 -4.49
CA GLU A 145 -1.21 9.98 -5.42
C GLU A 145 -1.89 8.62 -5.55
N LEU A 146 -1.13 7.52 -5.58
CA LEU A 146 -1.71 6.18 -5.49
C LEU A 146 -2.48 5.96 -4.19
N ALA A 147 -1.93 6.36 -3.04
CA ALA A 147 -2.62 6.24 -1.76
C ALA A 147 -3.94 7.04 -1.73
N GLU A 148 -3.94 8.24 -2.28
CA GLU A 148 -5.14 9.08 -2.42
C GLU A 148 -6.16 8.47 -3.40
N GLU A 149 -5.71 7.89 -4.52
CA GLU A 149 -6.57 7.18 -5.46
C GLU A 149 -7.31 6.03 -4.78
N PHE A 150 -6.60 5.19 -4.03
CA PHE A 150 -7.22 4.08 -3.29
C PHE A 150 -8.14 4.57 -2.17
N ALA A 151 -7.79 5.67 -1.51
CA ALA A 151 -8.67 6.32 -0.56
C ALA A 151 -9.96 6.81 -1.22
N GLY A 152 -9.87 7.42 -2.41
CA GLY A 152 -11.01 7.85 -3.21
C GLY A 152 -11.96 6.71 -3.60
N ARG A 153 -11.48 5.46 -3.61
CA ARG A 153 -12.30 4.25 -3.78
C ARG A 153 -13.05 3.83 -2.49
N GLY A 154 -12.95 4.62 -1.41
CA GLY A 154 -13.60 4.38 -0.13
C GLY A 154 -12.77 3.62 0.90
N LEU A 155 -11.51 3.30 0.60
CA LEU A 155 -10.61 2.61 1.52
C LEU A 155 -10.01 3.59 2.54
N ALA A 156 -9.67 3.11 3.73
CA ALA A 156 -8.77 3.83 4.62
C ALA A 156 -7.31 3.46 4.26
N VAL A 157 -6.46 4.44 3.99
CA VAL A 157 -5.07 4.17 3.61
C VAL A 157 -4.12 4.80 4.61
N LEU A 158 -3.24 3.99 5.21
CA LEU A 158 -2.11 4.43 6.02
C LEU A 158 -0.83 4.16 5.24
N VAL A 159 -0.05 5.20 5.00
CA VAL A 159 1.30 5.08 4.47
C VAL A 159 2.30 5.33 5.60
N ILE A 160 3.26 4.43 5.75
CA ILE A 160 4.37 4.56 6.70
C ILE A 160 5.64 4.75 5.88
N ALA A 161 6.28 5.92 5.97
CA ALA A 161 7.46 6.28 5.19
C ALA A 161 8.48 7.04 6.02
N GLY A 162 9.69 7.22 5.49
CA GLY A 162 10.74 7.98 6.15
C GLY A 162 10.45 9.49 6.25
N GLN A 163 11.17 10.18 7.13
CA GLN A 163 10.99 11.62 7.36
C GLN A 163 11.31 12.45 6.12
N ALA A 164 12.30 12.03 5.32
CA ALA A 164 12.66 12.72 4.08
C ALA A 164 11.48 12.75 3.09
N ALA A 165 10.80 11.63 2.91
CA ALA A 165 9.61 11.55 2.07
C ALA A 165 8.47 12.39 2.64
N GLY A 166 8.28 12.35 3.96
CA GLY A 166 7.29 13.20 4.65
C GLY A 166 7.54 14.70 4.44
N ALA A 167 8.79 15.14 4.49
CA ALA A 167 9.16 16.54 4.25
C ALA A 167 8.88 16.99 2.81
N VAL A 168 9.15 16.13 1.82
CA VAL A 168 8.83 16.39 0.41
C VAL A 168 7.33 16.60 0.21
N LEU A 169 6.51 15.72 0.77
CA LEU A 169 5.04 15.81 0.66
C LEU A 169 4.49 17.05 1.36
N ALA A 170 4.98 17.37 2.56
CA ALA A 170 4.57 18.58 3.28
C ALA A 170 4.92 19.87 2.53
N GLY A 171 6.09 19.91 1.88
CA GLY A 171 6.52 21.06 1.08
C GLY A 171 5.61 21.34 -0.12
N ARG A 172 5.02 20.32 -0.75
CA ARG A 172 4.05 20.49 -1.85
C ARG A 172 2.71 21.00 -1.33
N ALA A 173 2.21 20.45 -0.21
CA ALA A 173 0.95 20.89 0.37
C ALA A 173 0.99 22.39 0.71
N ALA A 174 2.08 22.85 1.33
CA ALA A 174 2.26 24.27 1.64
C ALA A 174 2.33 25.16 0.39
N ARG A 175 2.93 24.71 -0.70
CA ARG A 175 2.96 25.48 -1.96
C ARG A 175 1.59 25.55 -2.62
N ALA A 176 0.82 24.45 -2.64
CA ALA A 176 -0.52 24.44 -3.20
C ALA A 176 -1.46 25.41 -2.46
N GLU A 177 -1.37 25.46 -1.13
CA GLU A 177 -2.15 26.42 -0.31
C GLU A 177 -1.76 27.88 -0.58
N MET A 178 -0.48 28.15 -0.87
CA MET A 178 -0.01 29.50 -1.22
C MET A 178 -0.55 29.93 -2.59
N ASP A 179 -0.49 29.05 -3.58
CA ASP A 179 -0.97 29.34 -4.95
C ASP A 179 -2.48 29.58 -4.97
N GLU A 180 -3.28 28.78 -4.22
CA GLU A 180 -4.72 29.01 -4.10
C GLU A 180 -5.04 30.36 -3.44
N THR A 181 -4.24 30.78 -2.48
CA THR A 181 -4.42 32.06 -1.78
C THR A 181 -4.06 33.26 -2.67
N GLU A 182 -3.11 33.07 -3.60
CA GLU A 182 -2.70 34.13 -4.55
C GLU A 182 -3.71 34.31 -5.69
N VAL A 183 -4.32 33.21 -6.16
CA VAL A 183 -5.37 33.25 -7.20
C VAL A 183 -6.69 33.84 -6.68
N ALA A 184 -6.93 33.78 -5.38
CA ALA A 184 -8.13 34.33 -4.73
C ALA A 184 -8.06 35.84 -4.41
N ARG A 185 -6.96 36.51 -4.74
CA ARG A 185 -6.75 37.98 -4.57
C ARG A 185 -6.89 38.72 -5.86
#